data_40f129a5914b17afb5e83a19d6654984
#
_entry.id   40f129a5914b17afb5e83a19d6654984
#
_cell.length_a   1.000
_cell.length_b   1.000
_cell.length_c   1.000
_cell.angle_alpha   90.00
_cell.angle_beta   90.00
_cell.angle_gamma   90.00
#
_symmetry.space_group_name_H-M   'P 1'
#
loop_
_entity.id
_entity.type
_entity.pdbx_description
1 polymer ?
#
loop_
_entity_poly.entity_id
_entity_poly.type
_entity_poly.pdbx_seq_one_letter_code
_entity_poly.pdbx_strand_id
1 'polypeptide(L)'
;VYKPACFNRFRKDSKLAIKRENNLKKLSAVVSALLVSGIATADSTNTPIKMGDLEMKYTLTVKGSKPKEGFPLYIALHGGGGAPKAVNDGQWQQMGFYYLQSVKTGVYVATRGIRDTWNTHFNDESYPLYDTLIRHLIAEHQVDPNRVYLLGYSAGGDGVYQITPRMADRFAAVNMSAGHHNGVSLINVCNVPFALQMGEKDAAYQRNESAVAYNKIFDDLEKAFPSHYIHTLFLHAGKPHNFLDNHPKGEPQAVIINGQKITKNTNAIDWLSAFTRDPYPALVRWDLSLRSSLRTTKAFYWLETDGKTGRIEASLDRASRTITLTTENVTEPITILLNKKMLSFDAPLTIVYNNQKQIVQPTVSAETQKRTLADRGDPFYQFDMEVKLTSNLKP
;
A
#
# COMPACT_ATOMS: atom_id res chain seq x y z
N VAL A 1 53.15 -13.10 45.34
CA VAL A 1 52.37 -11.91 45.65
C VAL A 1 51.44 -11.58 44.50
N TYR A 2 50.26 -12.14 44.55
CA TYR A 2 49.16 -11.85 43.58
C TYR A 2 48.16 -10.91 44.24
N LYS A 3 47.88 -9.77 43.62
CA LYS A 3 46.74 -8.91 43.96
C LYS A 3 45.58 -9.19 42.96
N PRO A 4 44.31 -9.28 43.41
CA PRO A 4 43.18 -9.56 42.55
C PRO A 4 42.58 -8.28 41.92
N ALA A 5 42.53 -8.22 40.62
CA ALA A 5 41.80 -7.23 39.85
C ALA A 5 40.44 -7.82 39.36
N CYS A 6 39.43 -7.88 40.24
CA CYS A 6 38.13 -8.44 39.85
C CYS A 6 36.96 -7.90 40.71
N PHE A 7 36.85 -6.57 40.91
CA PHE A 7 35.67 -6.02 41.62
C PHE A 7 35.05 -4.76 41.02
N ASN A 8 35.56 -4.24 39.88
CA ASN A 8 35.04 -3.01 39.31
C ASN A 8 34.20 -3.17 38.04
N ARG A 9 33.96 -4.39 37.58
CA ARG A 9 33.16 -4.62 36.35
C ARG A 9 31.65 -4.68 36.62
N PHE A 10 31.23 -5.18 37.78
CA PHE A 10 29.79 -5.32 38.10
C PHE A 10 29.07 -4.00 38.47
N ARG A 11 29.78 -2.94 38.83
CA ARG A 11 29.16 -1.63 39.13
C ARG A 11 28.89 -0.76 37.90
N LYS A 12 29.52 -1.03 36.75
CA LYS A 12 29.24 -0.29 35.53
C LYS A 12 28.00 -0.82 34.80
N ASP A 13 27.76 -2.13 34.84
CA ASP A 13 26.64 -2.74 34.15
C ASP A 13 25.29 -2.46 34.85
N SER A 14 25.27 -2.35 36.17
CA SER A 14 24.07 -1.95 36.92
C SER A 14 23.66 -0.50 36.68
N LYS A 15 24.61 0.43 36.46
CA LYS A 15 24.29 1.83 36.12
C LYS A 15 23.83 2.00 34.68
N LEU A 16 24.27 1.13 33.75
CA LEU A 16 23.76 1.12 32.37
C LEU A 16 22.36 0.52 32.28
N ALA A 17 22.05 -0.51 33.06
CA ALA A 17 20.73 -1.12 33.12
C ALA A 17 19.68 -0.16 33.68
N ILE A 18 20.01 0.53 34.81
CA ILE A 18 19.13 1.53 35.44
C ILE A 18 18.94 2.76 34.51
N LYS A 19 19.96 3.13 33.73
CA LYS A 19 19.86 4.23 32.78
C LYS A 19 19.01 3.87 31.56
N ARG A 20 19.00 2.59 31.15
CA ARG A 20 18.10 2.06 30.10
C ARG A 20 16.64 1.99 30.58
N GLU A 21 16.37 1.50 31.78
CA GLU A 21 15.00 1.48 32.32
C GLU A 21 14.42 2.88 32.55
N ASN A 22 15.22 3.84 33.03
CA ASN A 22 14.76 5.22 33.20
C ASN A 22 14.56 5.95 31.87
N ASN A 23 15.27 5.60 30.80
CA ASN A 23 15.02 6.13 29.47
C ASN A 23 13.76 5.52 28.84
N LEU A 24 13.46 4.24 29.08
CA LEU A 24 12.21 3.60 28.65
C LEU A 24 11.00 4.19 29.39
N LYS A 25 11.10 4.48 30.69
CA LYS A 25 10.04 5.16 31.46
C LYS A 25 9.86 6.63 31.05
N LYS A 26 10.92 7.33 30.66
CA LYS A 26 10.82 8.70 30.12
C LYS A 26 10.27 8.76 28.70
N LEU A 27 10.51 7.74 27.86
CA LEU A 27 9.87 7.64 26.55
C LEU A 27 8.35 7.40 26.68
N SER A 28 7.91 6.62 27.67
CA SER A 28 6.48 6.40 27.96
C SER A 28 5.79 7.67 28.50
N ALA A 29 6.51 8.56 29.19
CA ALA A 29 5.92 9.74 29.82
C ALA A 29 5.81 10.98 28.91
N VAL A 30 6.58 11.07 27.83
CA VAL A 30 6.52 12.20 26.87
C VAL A 30 5.36 12.06 25.88
N VAL A 31 4.83 10.84 25.69
CA VAL A 31 3.66 10.58 24.84
C VAL A 31 2.33 10.89 25.57
N SER A 32 2.33 11.03 26.91
CA SER A 32 1.09 11.20 27.70
C SER A 32 0.65 12.66 27.91
N ALA A 33 1.34 13.67 27.40
CA ALA A 33 1.08 15.08 27.74
C ALA A 33 0.38 15.92 26.67
N LEU A 34 -0.16 15.30 25.60
CA LEU A 34 -0.90 16.02 24.55
C LEU A 34 -2.30 15.42 24.31
N LEU A 35 -3.06 15.27 25.36
CA LEU A 35 -4.45 14.88 25.27
C LEU A 35 -5.28 15.69 26.27
N VAL A 36 -5.98 16.72 25.83
CA VAL A 36 -7.37 17.03 26.22
C VAL A 36 -7.90 18.15 25.34
N SER A 37 -8.74 17.79 24.35
CA SER A 37 -9.95 18.55 24.00
C SER A 37 -10.75 17.76 22.97
N GLY A 38 -11.92 17.26 23.38
CA GLY A 38 -13.00 16.87 22.49
C GLY A 38 -12.79 15.58 21.69
N ILE A 39 -12.62 14.44 22.35
CA ILE A 39 -12.61 13.12 21.70
C ILE A 39 -14.05 12.60 21.71
N ALA A 40 -14.70 12.52 20.54
CA ALA A 40 -15.78 11.58 20.35
C ALA A 40 -15.16 10.18 20.56
N THR A 41 -15.68 9.43 21.51
CA THR A 41 -15.26 8.08 21.82
C THR A 41 -15.47 7.19 20.60
N ALA A 42 -14.40 6.86 19.91
CA ALA A 42 -14.40 5.77 18.92
C ALA A 42 -14.40 4.45 19.69
N ASP A 43 -15.52 4.10 20.27
CA ASP A 43 -15.78 2.78 20.84
C ASP A 43 -16.78 2.07 19.95
N SER A 44 -16.28 1.54 18.84
CA SER A 44 -16.94 0.48 18.12
C SER A 44 -15.89 -0.48 17.61
N THR A 45 -15.65 -1.54 18.35
CA THR A 45 -15.03 -2.74 17.82
C THR A 45 -15.93 -3.25 16.70
N ASN A 46 -15.60 -2.87 15.47
CA ASN A 46 -16.32 -3.36 14.30
C ASN A 46 -16.15 -4.88 14.22
N THR A 47 -17.10 -5.56 13.60
CA THR A 47 -17.00 -7.00 13.36
C THR A 47 -15.71 -7.28 12.61
N PRO A 48 -14.78 -8.10 13.14
CA PRO A 48 -13.51 -8.38 12.47
C PRO A 48 -13.74 -9.02 11.10
N ILE A 49 -12.85 -8.72 10.16
CA ILE A 49 -12.80 -9.47 8.91
C ILE A 49 -12.19 -10.84 9.19
N LYS A 50 -12.87 -11.91 8.76
CA LYS A 50 -12.48 -13.30 9.06
C LYS A 50 -12.14 -14.10 7.82
N MET A 51 -11.18 -15.00 7.97
CA MET A 51 -10.82 -16.04 7.01
C MET A 51 -10.43 -17.31 7.79
N GLY A 52 -11.32 -18.30 7.85
CA GLY A 52 -11.18 -19.44 8.75
C GLY A 52 -11.07 -18.97 10.20
N ASP A 53 -10.07 -19.43 10.92
CA ASP A 53 -9.78 -19.04 12.32
C ASP A 53 -9.02 -17.71 12.44
N LEU A 54 -8.57 -17.13 11.33
CA LEU A 54 -7.88 -15.86 11.33
C LEU A 54 -8.85 -14.70 11.31
N GLU A 55 -8.53 -13.66 12.09
CA GLU A 55 -9.30 -12.43 12.12
C GLU A 55 -8.40 -11.20 12.02
N MET A 56 -8.82 -10.24 11.21
CA MET A 56 -8.25 -8.90 11.17
C MET A 56 -9.19 -7.95 11.92
N LYS A 57 -8.75 -7.49 13.10
CA LYS A 57 -9.43 -6.44 13.86
C LYS A 57 -9.11 -5.08 13.26
N TYR A 58 -10.05 -4.17 13.33
CA TYR A 58 -9.84 -2.79 12.88
C TYR A 58 -10.70 -1.81 13.67
N THR A 59 -10.22 -0.58 13.78
CA THR A 59 -11.04 0.57 14.19
C THR A 59 -11.55 1.27 12.95
N LEU A 60 -12.74 1.88 13.03
CA LEU A 60 -13.32 2.64 11.92
C LEU A 60 -13.88 3.96 12.42
N THR A 61 -13.57 5.04 11.74
CA THR A 61 -14.15 6.36 11.98
C THR A 61 -14.53 7.01 10.65
N VAL A 62 -15.75 7.50 10.55
CA VAL A 62 -16.21 8.28 9.40
C VAL A 62 -16.14 9.76 9.75
N LYS A 63 -15.53 10.57 8.89
CA LYS A 63 -15.42 12.04 9.05
C LYS A 63 -16.01 12.78 7.86
N GLY A 64 -16.55 13.94 8.14
CA GLY A 64 -17.07 14.86 7.12
C GLY A 64 -18.33 14.36 6.41
N SER A 65 -18.77 15.11 5.42
CA SER A 65 -19.93 14.77 4.60
C SER A 65 -19.51 13.94 3.39
N LYS A 66 -20.35 12.96 3.02
CA LYS A 66 -20.06 12.08 1.88
C LYS A 66 -20.03 12.85 0.56
N PRO A 67 -18.92 12.79 -0.19
CA PRO A 67 -18.86 13.29 -1.57
C PRO A 67 -19.84 12.52 -2.48
N LYS A 68 -20.13 13.07 -3.65
CA LYS A 68 -21.03 12.47 -4.65
C LYS A 68 -20.54 11.08 -5.09
N GLU A 69 -19.25 10.93 -5.29
CA GLU A 69 -18.60 9.69 -5.76
C GLU A 69 -18.45 8.63 -4.67
N GLY A 70 -18.62 9.01 -3.39
CA GLY A 70 -18.37 8.16 -2.22
C GLY A 70 -17.26 8.74 -1.33
N PHE A 71 -17.04 8.09 -0.19
CA PHE A 71 -15.98 8.49 0.73
C PHE A 71 -14.61 8.01 0.26
N PRO A 72 -13.55 8.81 0.38
CA PRO A 72 -12.19 8.27 0.37
C PRO A 72 -11.99 7.32 1.55
N LEU A 73 -11.21 6.26 1.34
CA LEU A 73 -10.83 5.29 2.36
C LEU A 73 -9.34 5.39 2.66
N TYR A 74 -9.00 5.54 3.92
CA TYR A 74 -7.62 5.54 4.42
C TYR A 74 -7.40 4.31 5.31
N ILE A 75 -6.57 3.37 4.88
CA ILE A 75 -6.19 2.17 5.63
C ILE A 75 -4.82 2.39 6.25
N ALA A 76 -4.76 2.49 7.57
CA ALA A 76 -3.56 2.80 8.33
C ALA A 76 -3.02 1.58 9.07
N LEU A 77 -1.72 1.32 8.90
CA LEU A 77 -1.00 0.18 9.44
C LEU A 77 -0.13 0.60 10.62
N HIS A 78 -0.27 -0.09 11.76
CA HIS A 78 0.46 0.25 12.99
C HIS A 78 1.93 -0.20 12.98
N GLY A 79 2.76 0.42 13.81
CA GLY A 79 4.13 -0.02 14.11
C GLY A 79 4.19 -1.25 15.02
N GLY A 80 5.39 -1.70 15.38
CA GLY A 80 5.63 -2.82 16.29
C GLY A 80 6.15 -4.05 15.56
N GLY A 81 5.27 -4.91 15.04
CA GLY A 81 5.66 -6.12 14.30
C GLY A 81 6.06 -7.27 15.23
N GLY A 82 7.33 -7.70 15.23
CA GLY A 82 7.85 -8.77 16.10
C GLY A 82 7.94 -8.45 17.59
N ALA A 83 7.14 -7.46 18.05
CA ALA A 83 7.02 -7.09 19.44
C ALA A 83 5.95 -7.92 20.19
N PRO A 84 5.96 -7.93 21.55
CA PRO A 84 4.89 -8.57 22.30
C PRO A 84 3.49 -8.04 21.95
N LYS A 85 2.47 -8.89 22.07
CA LYS A 85 1.07 -8.57 21.76
C LYS A 85 0.61 -7.23 22.36
N ALA A 86 0.92 -6.96 23.63
CA ALA A 86 0.53 -5.73 24.32
C ALA A 86 1.12 -4.47 23.65
N VAL A 87 2.34 -4.57 23.10
CA VAL A 87 2.98 -3.47 22.34
C VAL A 87 2.26 -3.26 21.02
N ASN A 88 2.00 -4.34 20.29
CA ASN A 88 1.27 -4.27 19.02
C ASN A 88 -0.16 -3.74 19.21
N ASP A 89 -0.86 -4.17 20.26
CA ASP A 89 -2.19 -3.67 20.60
C ASP A 89 -2.16 -2.15 20.90
N GLY A 90 -1.17 -1.69 21.69
CA GLY A 90 -0.98 -0.26 21.97
C GLY A 90 -0.64 0.56 20.74
N GLN A 91 0.22 0.05 19.86
CA GLN A 91 0.55 0.68 18.58
C GLN A 91 -0.67 0.76 17.64
N TRP A 92 -1.50 -0.29 17.60
CA TRP A 92 -2.76 -0.28 16.85
C TRP A 92 -3.74 0.77 17.38
N GLN A 93 -3.94 0.83 18.71
CA GLN A 93 -4.78 1.87 19.32
C GLN A 93 -4.29 3.27 18.98
N GLN A 94 -2.97 3.51 19.07
CA GLN A 94 -2.37 4.79 18.69
C GLN A 94 -2.62 5.12 17.20
N MET A 95 -2.50 4.13 16.30
CA MET A 95 -2.74 4.31 14.88
C MET A 95 -4.22 4.68 14.60
N GLY A 96 -5.16 4.25 15.42
CA GLY A 96 -6.56 4.68 15.34
C GLY A 96 -6.76 6.19 15.36
N PHE A 97 -5.79 6.95 15.89
CA PHE A 97 -5.84 8.41 15.99
C PHE A 97 -4.75 9.12 15.17
N TYR A 98 -3.63 8.47 14.93
CA TYR A 98 -2.42 9.12 14.42
C TYR A 98 -2.66 9.91 13.14
N TYR A 99 -3.16 9.31 12.06
CA TYR A 99 -3.48 10.02 10.84
C TYR A 99 -4.92 10.57 10.80
N LEU A 100 -5.83 10.05 11.64
CA LEU A 100 -7.21 10.47 11.68
C LEU A 100 -7.38 11.98 11.89
N GLN A 101 -6.50 12.60 12.68
CA GLN A 101 -6.55 14.05 12.93
C GLN A 101 -6.42 14.88 11.65
N SER A 102 -5.70 14.38 10.63
CA SER A 102 -5.49 15.05 9.35
C SER A 102 -6.59 14.75 8.32
N VAL A 103 -7.41 13.74 8.53
CA VAL A 103 -8.53 13.41 7.65
C VAL A 103 -9.61 14.47 7.79
N LYS A 104 -9.96 15.12 6.69
CA LYS A 104 -11.07 16.11 6.62
C LYS A 104 -12.40 15.42 6.31
N THR A 105 -12.39 14.53 5.32
CA THR A 105 -13.54 13.75 4.88
C THR A 105 -13.07 12.37 4.49
N GLY A 106 -13.75 11.31 4.94
CA GLY A 106 -13.44 9.93 4.56
C GLY A 106 -13.78 8.90 5.62
N VAL A 107 -13.63 7.65 5.25
CA VAL A 107 -13.59 6.49 6.13
C VAL A 107 -12.13 6.24 6.49
N TYR A 108 -11.80 6.34 7.76
CA TYR A 108 -10.47 6.05 8.29
C TYR A 108 -10.50 4.74 9.06
N VAL A 109 -9.60 3.83 8.71
CA VAL A 109 -9.49 2.50 9.29
C VAL A 109 -8.06 2.26 9.75
N ALA A 110 -7.88 1.88 11.01
CA ALA A 110 -6.61 1.35 11.49
C ALA A 110 -6.76 -0.16 11.70
N THR A 111 -5.96 -0.95 10.97
CA THR A 111 -6.00 -2.41 11.07
C THR A 111 -5.01 -2.93 12.09
N ARG A 112 -5.40 -3.95 12.86
CA ARG A 112 -4.49 -4.74 13.70
C ARG A 112 -3.86 -5.84 12.83
N GLY A 113 -2.52 -5.88 12.79
CA GLY A 113 -1.82 -7.00 12.14
C GLY A 113 -2.26 -8.34 12.70
N ILE A 114 -2.43 -9.33 11.84
CA ILE A 114 -3.05 -10.61 12.20
C ILE A 114 -2.16 -11.51 13.07
N ARG A 115 -0.87 -11.23 13.13
CA ARG A 115 0.12 -11.95 13.93
C ARG A 115 1.09 -10.99 14.61
N ASP A 116 1.69 -11.39 15.72
CA ASP A 116 2.73 -10.64 16.43
C ASP A 116 4.14 -11.04 15.93
N THR A 117 4.34 -10.93 14.62
CA THR A 117 5.57 -11.27 13.90
C THR A 117 6.13 -10.04 13.19
N TRP A 118 7.40 -10.09 12.78
CA TRP A 118 8.04 -8.97 12.07
C TRP A 118 7.26 -8.52 10.82
N ASN A 119 6.60 -9.48 10.14
CA ASN A 119 5.77 -9.25 8.96
C ASN A 119 4.27 -9.11 9.30
N THR A 120 3.94 -8.57 10.45
CA THR A 120 2.61 -8.48 11.06
C THR A 120 1.47 -8.09 10.09
N HIS A 121 1.76 -7.25 9.09
CA HIS A 121 0.79 -6.73 8.11
C HIS A 121 0.84 -7.43 6.75
N PHE A 122 1.85 -8.25 6.48
CA PHE A 122 2.09 -8.84 5.16
C PHE A 122 2.46 -10.33 5.22
N ASN A 123 1.82 -11.05 6.12
CA ASN A 123 1.70 -12.51 6.00
C ASN A 123 0.85 -12.83 4.77
N ASP A 124 1.00 -14.03 4.18
CA ASP A 124 0.27 -14.39 2.96
C ASP A 124 -1.25 -14.33 3.16
N GLU A 125 -1.72 -14.66 4.37
CA GLU A 125 -3.13 -14.57 4.78
C GLU A 125 -3.63 -13.11 4.93
N SER A 126 -2.75 -12.13 5.05
CA SER A 126 -3.14 -10.73 5.19
C SER A 126 -3.79 -10.18 3.92
N TYR A 127 -3.31 -10.59 2.74
CA TYR A 127 -3.78 -10.04 1.46
C TYR A 127 -5.25 -10.31 1.17
N PRO A 128 -5.79 -11.55 1.31
CA PRO A 128 -7.22 -11.79 1.16
C PRO A 128 -8.06 -11.08 2.23
N LEU A 129 -7.53 -10.86 3.44
CA LEU A 129 -8.23 -10.12 4.49
C LEU A 129 -8.34 -8.62 4.14
N TYR A 130 -7.26 -8.00 3.60
CA TYR A 130 -7.34 -6.62 3.09
C TYR A 130 -8.28 -6.50 1.89
N ASP A 131 -8.28 -7.46 0.97
CA ASP A 131 -9.21 -7.47 -0.16
C ASP A 131 -10.67 -7.53 0.33
N THR A 132 -10.96 -8.39 1.30
CA THR A 132 -12.28 -8.52 1.93
C THR A 132 -12.67 -7.25 2.67
N LEU A 133 -11.74 -6.63 3.42
CA LEU A 133 -11.98 -5.36 4.11
C LEU A 133 -12.34 -4.25 3.12
N ILE A 134 -11.59 -4.09 2.04
CA ILE A 134 -11.85 -3.06 1.02
C ILE A 134 -13.24 -3.29 0.39
N ARG A 135 -13.56 -4.52 -0.01
CA ARG A 135 -14.89 -4.89 -0.58
C ARG A 135 -16.03 -4.60 0.39
N HIS A 136 -15.87 -4.96 1.66
CA HIS A 136 -16.84 -4.68 2.72
C HIS A 136 -17.08 -3.17 2.87
N LEU A 137 -16.03 -2.37 2.92
CA LEU A 137 -16.14 -0.93 3.10
C LEU A 137 -16.72 -0.21 1.87
N ILE A 138 -16.46 -0.71 0.66
CA ILE A 138 -17.13 -0.24 -0.57
C ILE A 138 -18.64 -0.48 -0.48
N ALA A 139 -19.06 -1.67 -0.05
CA ALA A 139 -20.46 -2.04 0.02
C ALA A 139 -21.21 -1.33 1.15
N GLU A 140 -20.65 -1.35 2.37
CA GLU A 140 -21.38 -0.93 3.58
C GLU A 140 -21.17 0.56 3.93
N HIS A 141 -20.02 1.14 3.56
CA HIS A 141 -19.69 2.52 3.91
C HIS A 141 -19.63 3.46 2.71
N GLN A 142 -20.09 3.02 1.53
CA GLN A 142 -20.15 3.84 0.32
C GLN A 142 -18.80 4.47 -0.02
N VAL A 143 -17.74 3.69 0.10
CA VAL A 143 -16.38 4.09 -0.28
C VAL A 143 -16.29 4.22 -1.80
N ASP A 144 -15.64 5.28 -2.27
CA ASP A 144 -15.22 5.39 -3.67
C ASP A 144 -14.03 4.43 -3.94
N PRO A 145 -14.19 3.38 -4.76
CA PRO A 145 -13.12 2.43 -5.04
C PRO A 145 -11.87 3.06 -5.67
N ASN A 146 -12.00 4.24 -6.28
CA ASN A 146 -10.89 4.96 -6.89
C ASN A 146 -10.17 5.90 -5.92
N ARG A 147 -10.57 5.91 -4.64
CA ARG A 147 -9.97 6.74 -3.59
C ARG A 147 -9.65 5.91 -2.35
N VAL A 148 -9.02 4.76 -2.55
CA VAL A 148 -8.52 3.89 -1.49
C VAL A 148 -7.03 4.13 -1.31
N TYR A 149 -6.61 4.50 -0.11
CA TYR A 149 -5.24 4.84 0.24
C TYR A 149 -4.70 3.90 1.32
N LEU A 150 -3.43 3.52 1.20
CA LEU A 150 -2.71 2.72 2.19
C LEU A 150 -1.59 3.55 2.79
N LEU A 151 -1.50 3.55 4.11
CA LEU A 151 -0.44 4.26 4.82
C LEU A 151 0.00 3.48 6.05
N GLY A 152 1.25 3.66 6.49
CA GLY A 152 1.75 2.91 7.63
C GLY A 152 3.08 3.42 8.14
N TYR A 153 3.33 3.18 9.43
CA TYR A 153 4.51 3.66 10.13
C TYR A 153 5.31 2.49 10.73
N SER A 154 6.64 2.52 10.59
CA SER A 154 7.54 1.48 11.12
C SER A 154 7.21 0.11 10.51
N ALA A 155 6.85 -0.90 11.27
CA ALA A 155 6.36 -2.18 10.74
C ALA A 155 5.15 -2.03 9.81
N GLY A 156 4.30 -1.00 10.02
CA GLY A 156 3.26 -0.62 9.07
C GLY A 156 3.82 -0.05 7.78
N GLY A 157 4.93 0.67 7.82
CA GLY A 157 5.68 1.13 6.64
C GLY A 157 6.25 -0.04 5.83
N ASP A 158 6.80 -1.07 6.50
CA ASP A 158 7.18 -2.34 5.87
C ASP A 158 5.97 -2.96 5.17
N GLY A 159 4.80 -2.94 5.84
CA GLY A 159 3.53 -3.39 5.28
C GLY A 159 3.14 -2.65 4.00
N VAL A 160 3.28 -1.32 3.96
CA VAL A 160 3.01 -0.53 2.75
C VAL A 160 3.89 -0.98 1.59
N TYR A 161 5.20 -1.12 1.80
CA TYR A 161 6.10 -1.61 0.76
C TYR A 161 5.69 -2.99 0.21
N GLN A 162 5.25 -3.89 1.08
CA GLN A 162 4.96 -5.28 0.72
C GLN A 162 3.55 -5.47 0.14
N ILE A 163 2.55 -4.77 0.69
CA ILE A 163 1.15 -4.89 0.24
C ILE A 163 0.95 -4.21 -1.11
N THR A 164 1.54 -3.01 -1.30
CA THR A 164 1.30 -2.22 -2.51
C THR A 164 1.55 -2.98 -3.80
N PRO A 165 2.72 -3.61 -4.06
CA PRO A 165 2.95 -4.29 -5.34
C PRO A 165 2.08 -5.55 -5.53
N ARG A 166 1.54 -6.13 -4.44
CA ARG A 166 0.66 -7.30 -4.50
C ARG A 166 -0.80 -6.96 -4.74
N MET A 167 -1.17 -5.70 -4.48
CA MET A 167 -2.55 -5.20 -4.54
C MET A 167 -2.61 -3.81 -5.18
N ALA A 168 -1.68 -3.45 -6.06
CA ALA A 168 -1.54 -2.12 -6.64
C ALA A 168 -2.82 -1.64 -7.34
N ASP A 169 -3.56 -2.56 -7.91
CA ASP A 169 -4.85 -2.34 -8.55
C ASP A 169 -5.98 -1.91 -7.59
N ARG A 170 -5.73 -1.92 -6.26
CA ARG A 170 -6.69 -1.45 -5.25
C ARG A 170 -6.45 -0.02 -4.79
N PHE A 171 -5.24 0.51 -4.93
CA PHE A 171 -4.85 1.77 -4.31
C PHE A 171 -4.77 2.94 -5.29
N ALA A 172 -5.25 4.10 -4.82
CA ALA A 172 -5.10 5.38 -5.51
C ALA A 172 -3.70 6.00 -5.29
N ALA A 173 -3.17 5.85 -4.09
CA ALA A 173 -1.82 6.23 -3.70
C ALA A 173 -1.47 5.59 -2.35
N VAL A 174 -0.18 5.55 -2.00
CA VAL A 174 0.30 4.97 -0.75
C VAL A 174 1.36 5.86 -0.09
N ASN A 175 1.46 5.77 1.25
CA ASN A 175 2.46 6.49 2.03
C ASN A 175 3.16 5.55 3.01
N MET A 176 4.44 5.33 2.80
CA MET A 176 5.32 4.58 3.68
C MET A 176 6.06 5.54 4.62
N SER A 177 5.96 5.33 5.93
CA SER A 177 6.70 6.11 6.93
C SER A 177 7.58 5.21 7.78
N ALA A 178 8.89 5.52 7.83
CA ALA A 178 9.90 4.85 8.64
C ALA A 178 9.97 3.32 8.47
N GLY A 179 9.59 2.81 7.31
CA GLY A 179 9.59 1.37 6.99
C GLY A 179 10.84 0.92 6.25
N HIS A 180 10.98 -0.40 6.10
CA HIS A 180 12.02 -1.05 5.33
C HIS A 180 11.38 -1.87 4.20
N HIS A 181 11.95 -1.81 2.98
CA HIS A 181 11.37 -2.43 1.80
C HIS A 181 11.51 -3.96 1.74
N ASN A 182 12.44 -4.52 2.50
CA ASN A 182 12.71 -5.98 2.54
C ASN A 182 12.91 -6.62 1.14
N GLY A 183 13.54 -5.87 0.21
CA GLY A 183 13.89 -6.35 -1.13
C GLY A 183 12.73 -6.52 -2.12
N VAL A 184 11.53 -5.99 -1.83
CA VAL A 184 10.37 -6.16 -2.72
C VAL A 184 10.56 -5.45 -4.06
N SER A 185 10.12 -6.10 -5.14
CA SER A 185 10.12 -5.50 -6.49
C SER A 185 9.06 -4.38 -6.62
N LEU A 186 9.43 -3.29 -7.31
CA LEU A 186 8.55 -2.16 -7.57
C LEU A 186 7.82 -2.22 -8.92
N ILE A 187 8.00 -3.29 -9.70
CA ILE A 187 7.43 -3.39 -11.07
C ILE A 187 5.92 -3.16 -11.05
N ASN A 188 5.21 -3.78 -10.11
CA ASN A 188 3.74 -3.74 -10.05
C ASN A 188 3.17 -2.40 -9.56
N VAL A 189 4.00 -1.48 -9.03
CA VAL A 189 3.50 -0.18 -8.55
C VAL A 189 3.48 0.90 -9.63
N CYS A 190 3.60 0.51 -10.89
CA CYS A 190 3.67 1.38 -12.07
C CYS A 190 2.62 2.51 -12.06
N ASN A 191 1.41 2.24 -11.58
CA ASN A 191 0.28 3.16 -11.59
C ASN A 191 -0.12 3.67 -10.20
N VAL A 192 0.70 3.44 -9.17
CA VAL A 192 0.39 3.84 -7.80
C VAL A 192 1.39 4.89 -7.31
N PRO A 193 0.98 6.16 -7.16
CA PRO A 193 1.81 7.17 -6.53
C PRO A 193 2.29 6.74 -5.14
N PHE A 194 3.59 6.91 -4.87
CA PHE A 194 4.26 6.38 -3.69
C PHE A 194 5.00 7.48 -2.91
N ALA A 195 4.54 7.83 -1.72
CA ALA A 195 5.29 8.69 -0.81
C ALA A 195 6.19 7.85 0.10
N LEU A 196 7.45 8.26 0.19
CA LEU A 196 8.44 7.72 1.12
C LEU A 196 8.72 8.79 2.18
N GLN A 197 8.34 8.55 3.41
CA GLN A 197 8.61 9.43 4.55
C GLN A 197 9.68 8.77 5.43
N MET A 198 10.84 9.40 5.61
CA MET A 198 11.96 8.80 6.31
C MET A 198 12.71 9.82 7.16
N GLY A 199 13.12 9.44 8.37
CA GLY A 199 14.03 10.24 9.17
C GLY A 199 15.46 10.19 8.60
N GLU A 200 16.10 11.33 8.37
CA GLU A 200 17.48 11.40 7.86
C GLU A 200 18.47 10.59 8.71
N LYS A 201 18.19 10.47 10.02
CA LYS A 201 19.01 9.74 10.99
C LYS A 201 18.41 8.41 11.45
N ASP A 202 17.45 7.86 10.72
CA ASP A 202 16.87 6.53 11.03
C ASP A 202 17.81 5.42 10.52
N ALA A 203 18.93 5.23 11.21
CA ALA A 203 19.98 4.28 10.83
C ALA A 203 19.68 2.84 11.25
N ALA A 204 18.65 2.58 12.08
CA ALA A 204 18.30 1.22 12.45
C ALA A 204 17.84 0.44 11.20
N TYR A 205 18.43 -0.74 11.00
CA TYR A 205 18.23 -1.56 9.78
C TYR A 205 18.57 -0.82 8.47
N GLN A 206 19.40 0.25 8.53
CA GLN A 206 19.76 1.08 7.37
C GLN A 206 18.54 1.67 6.64
N ARG A 207 17.46 2.01 7.39
CA ARG A 207 16.21 2.48 6.79
C ARG A 207 16.37 3.76 5.98
N ASN A 208 17.13 4.71 6.48
CA ASN A 208 17.43 5.98 5.77
C ASN A 208 18.18 5.75 4.46
N GLU A 209 19.22 4.94 4.45
CA GLU A 209 19.97 4.58 3.24
C GLU A 209 19.12 3.78 2.26
N SER A 210 18.35 2.83 2.79
CA SER A 210 17.42 1.99 2.07
C SER A 210 16.34 2.82 1.37
N ALA A 211 15.75 3.81 2.04
CA ALA A 211 14.75 4.70 1.44
C ALA A 211 15.34 5.53 0.29
N VAL A 212 16.57 6.05 0.45
CA VAL A 212 17.28 6.79 -0.61
C VAL A 212 17.58 5.87 -1.80
N ALA A 213 18.03 4.64 -1.56
CA ALA A 213 18.30 3.67 -2.62
C ALA A 213 17.02 3.30 -3.40
N TYR A 214 15.88 3.11 -2.70
CA TYR A 214 14.60 2.84 -3.36
C TYR A 214 14.04 4.04 -4.10
N ASN A 215 14.23 5.26 -3.59
CA ASN A 215 13.89 6.47 -4.34
C ASN A 215 14.64 6.51 -5.68
N LYS A 216 15.94 6.17 -5.67
CA LYS A 216 16.71 6.11 -6.92
C LYS A 216 16.18 5.06 -7.91
N ILE A 217 15.69 3.91 -7.42
CA ILE A 217 15.03 2.91 -8.28
C ILE A 217 13.75 3.50 -8.88
N PHE A 218 12.97 4.24 -8.10
CA PHE A 218 11.79 4.95 -8.60
C PHE A 218 12.15 6.01 -9.65
N ASP A 219 13.21 6.82 -9.42
CA ASP A 219 13.70 7.80 -10.39
C ASP A 219 14.06 7.12 -11.74
N ASP A 220 14.78 5.99 -11.70
CA ASP A 220 15.17 5.24 -12.88
C ASP A 220 13.95 4.63 -13.61
N LEU A 221 12.94 4.15 -12.85
CA LEU A 221 11.69 3.63 -13.42
C LEU A 221 10.81 4.75 -14.02
N GLU A 222 10.66 5.89 -13.35
CA GLU A 222 9.92 7.04 -13.88
C GLU A 222 10.56 7.59 -15.16
N LYS A 223 11.90 7.61 -15.22
CA LYS A 223 12.62 7.99 -16.43
C LYS A 223 12.39 7.02 -17.59
N ALA A 224 12.33 5.72 -17.29
CA ALA A 224 12.06 4.67 -18.31
C ALA A 224 10.61 4.65 -18.77
N PHE A 225 9.67 5.01 -17.88
CA PHE A 225 8.22 5.01 -18.10
C PHE A 225 7.62 6.36 -17.67
N PRO A 226 7.75 7.42 -18.50
CA PRO A 226 7.27 8.76 -18.17
C PRO A 226 5.79 8.77 -17.79
N SER A 227 5.43 9.55 -16.76
CA SER A 227 4.08 9.65 -16.16
C SER A 227 3.63 8.41 -15.37
N HIS A 228 4.51 7.44 -15.18
CA HIS A 228 4.33 6.29 -14.29
C HIS A 228 5.32 6.33 -13.14
N TYR A 229 5.15 5.48 -12.13
CA TYR A 229 6.02 5.42 -10.94
C TYR A 229 6.14 6.76 -10.21
N ILE A 230 5.08 7.57 -10.21
CA ILE A 230 5.05 8.86 -9.50
C ILE A 230 5.41 8.63 -8.04
N HIS A 231 6.41 9.36 -7.56
CA HIS A 231 6.89 9.18 -6.19
C HIS A 231 7.44 10.47 -5.59
N THR A 232 7.61 10.48 -4.27
CA THR A 232 8.29 11.56 -3.56
C THR A 232 8.94 11.02 -2.29
N LEU A 233 10.25 11.22 -2.14
CA LEU A 233 10.95 11.00 -0.89
C LEU A 233 10.96 12.28 -0.05
N PHE A 234 10.36 12.23 1.14
CA PHE A 234 10.44 13.23 2.18
C PHE A 234 11.45 12.76 3.24
N LEU A 235 12.69 13.22 3.13
CA LEU A 235 13.72 12.93 4.12
C LEU A 235 13.69 14.00 5.21
N HIS A 236 13.14 13.67 6.38
CA HIS A 236 12.97 14.57 7.51
C HIS A 236 14.32 14.93 8.11
N ALA A 237 14.76 16.19 7.87
CA ALA A 237 16.12 16.64 8.21
C ALA A 237 16.43 16.54 9.69
N GLY A 238 17.52 15.83 10.02
CA GLY A 238 18.01 15.61 11.39
C GLY A 238 17.12 14.71 12.26
N LYS A 239 16.03 14.16 11.75
CA LYS A 239 15.11 13.31 12.51
C LYS A 239 15.56 11.85 12.55
N PRO A 240 15.46 11.18 13.70
CA PRO A 240 15.62 9.73 13.83
C PRO A 240 14.35 9.01 13.36
N HIS A 241 14.14 7.77 13.84
CA HIS A 241 12.95 6.96 13.57
C HIS A 241 11.62 7.67 13.86
N ASN A 242 11.58 8.52 14.87
CA ASN A 242 10.39 9.27 15.27
C ASN A 242 10.40 10.67 14.62
N PHE A 243 9.52 10.86 13.64
CA PHE A 243 9.20 12.13 13.02
C PHE A 243 7.67 12.22 12.85
N LEU A 244 7.15 13.38 12.47
CA LEU A 244 5.71 13.58 12.29
C LEU A 244 5.43 13.86 10.81
N ASP A 245 4.50 13.09 10.24
CA ASP A 245 4.00 13.25 8.87
C ASP A 245 2.47 13.41 8.82
N ASN A 246 1.86 13.77 9.96
CA ASN A 246 0.42 13.80 10.17
C ASN A 246 -0.13 15.12 10.71
N HIS A 247 0.60 16.23 10.57
CA HIS A 247 0.20 17.52 11.11
C HIS A 247 -1.06 18.08 10.42
N PRO A 248 -2.21 18.20 11.10
CA PRO A 248 -3.47 18.60 10.48
C PRO A 248 -3.47 20.06 10.00
N LYS A 249 -2.61 20.92 10.56
CA LYS A 249 -2.46 22.33 10.17
C LYS A 249 -1.30 22.57 9.21
N GLY A 250 -0.61 21.48 8.80
CA GLY A 250 0.47 21.59 7.84
C GLY A 250 1.62 22.46 8.31
N GLU A 251 2.03 22.35 9.58
CA GLU A 251 3.22 23.06 10.05
C GLU A 251 4.41 22.64 9.20
N PRO A 252 5.07 23.60 8.55
CA PRO A 252 6.18 23.30 7.67
C PRO A 252 7.32 22.66 8.44
N GLN A 253 7.87 21.57 7.93
CA GLN A 253 9.01 20.88 8.49
C GLN A 253 10.20 20.98 7.54
N ALA A 254 11.42 20.93 8.10
CA ALA A 254 12.62 20.83 7.31
C ALA A 254 12.73 19.42 6.72
N VAL A 255 12.60 19.32 5.40
CA VAL A 255 12.74 18.06 4.65
C VAL A 255 13.75 18.23 3.52
N ILE A 256 14.37 17.14 3.13
CA ILE A 256 15.24 17.08 1.94
C ILE A 256 14.43 16.37 0.85
N ILE A 257 14.20 17.06 -0.26
CA ILE A 257 13.54 16.52 -1.45
C ILE A 257 14.47 16.77 -2.63
N ASN A 258 14.77 15.74 -3.40
CA ASN A 258 15.71 15.80 -4.53
C ASN A 258 17.06 16.44 -4.15
N GLY A 259 17.58 16.11 -2.97
CA GLY A 259 18.83 16.64 -2.45
C GLY A 259 18.77 18.08 -1.91
N GLN A 260 17.65 18.77 -2.03
CA GLN A 260 17.47 20.15 -1.53
C GLN A 260 16.74 20.17 -0.20
N LYS A 261 17.33 20.83 0.80
CA LYS A 261 16.68 21.07 2.08
C LYS A 261 15.71 22.24 1.96
N ILE A 262 14.42 21.94 2.12
CA ILE A 262 13.33 22.91 2.06
C ILE A 262 12.45 22.80 3.30
N THR A 263 11.62 23.81 3.53
CA THR A 263 10.58 23.78 4.57
C THR A 263 9.23 23.57 3.88
N LYS A 264 8.60 22.43 4.11
CA LYS A 264 7.36 22.05 3.43
C LYS A 264 6.43 21.29 4.38
N ASN A 265 5.14 21.43 4.14
CA ASN A 265 4.15 20.51 4.72
C ASN A 265 4.34 19.09 4.11
N THR A 266 4.50 18.11 4.98
CA THR A 266 4.68 16.70 4.59
C THR A 266 3.52 15.82 5.07
N ASN A 267 2.35 16.42 5.28
CA ASN A 267 1.17 15.67 5.74
C ASN A 267 0.81 14.56 4.75
N ALA A 268 0.88 13.32 5.23
CA ALA A 268 0.64 12.14 4.43
C ALA A 268 -0.79 12.11 3.84
N ILE A 269 -1.80 12.50 4.62
CA ILE A 269 -3.20 12.51 4.17
C ILE A 269 -3.41 13.53 3.04
N ASP A 270 -2.86 14.74 3.16
CA ASP A 270 -2.99 15.77 2.13
C ASP A 270 -2.29 15.34 0.83
N TRP A 271 -1.11 14.68 0.94
CA TRP A 271 -0.40 14.17 -0.23
C TRP A 271 -1.19 13.05 -0.93
N LEU A 272 -1.66 12.04 -0.18
CA LEU A 272 -2.46 10.94 -0.70
C LEU A 272 -3.73 11.42 -1.40
N SER A 273 -4.43 12.38 -0.79
CA SER A 273 -5.73 12.87 -1.26
C SER A 273 -5.66 13.61 -2.60
N ALA A 274 -4.46 13.94 -3.08
CA ALA A 274 -4.24 14.55 -4.39
C ALA A 274 -4.40 13.58 -5.56
N PHE A 275 -4.45 12.25 -5.29
CA PHE A 275 -4.46 11.22 -6.31
C PHE A 275 -5.80 10.46 -6.35
N THR A 276 -6.12 9.99 -7.54
CA THR A 276 -7.27 9.09 -7.79
C THR A 276 -6.77 7.94 -8.66
N ARG A 277 -7.20 6.72 -8.34
CA ARG A 277 -6.84 5.53 -9.11
C ARG A 277 -7.45 5.60 -10.52
N ASP A 278 -6.65 5.32 -11.53
CA ASP A 278 -7.15 4.90 -12.85
C ASP A 278 -7.38 3.38 -12.81
N PRO A 279 -8.61 2.88 -12.87
CA PRO A 279 -8.87 1.45 -12.91
C PRO A 279 -8.50 0.80 -14.25
N TYR A 280 -8.29 1.61 -15.31
CA TYR A 280 -8.00 1.15 -16.67
C TYR A 280 -6.75 1.82 -17.24
N PRO A 281 -5.58 1.71 -16.55
CA PRO A 281 -4.37 2.40 -16.95
C PRO A 281 -3.94 1.95 -18.35
N ALA A 282 -3.35 2.91 -19.10
CA ALA A 282 -2.85 2.63 -20.44
C ALA A 282 -1.65 1.68 -20.45
N LEU A 283 -0.93 1.57 -19.35
CA LEU A 283 0.19 0.64 -19.17
C LEU A 283 -0.04 -0.20 -17.90
N VAL A 284 0.05 -1.51 -18.02
CA VAL A 284 0.09 -2.45 -16.89
C VAL A 284 1.40 -3.21 -16.93
N ARG A 285 2.15 -3.20 -15.83
CA ARG A 285 3.35 -4.00 -15.64
C ARG A 285 3.13 -4.94 -14.45
N TRP A 286 3.23 -6.23 -14.67
CA TRP A 286 2.85 -7.24 -13.70
C TRP A 286 3.93 -8.31 -13.54
N ASP A 287 4.62 -8.30 -12.42
CA ASP A 287 5.50 -9.38 -11.96
C ASP A 287 4.65 -10.40 -11.19
N LEU A 288 4.45 -11.56 -11.78
CA LEU A 288 3.59 -12.62 -11.25
C LEU A 288 4.17 -13.27 -9.99
N SER A 289 5.48 -13.17 -9.76
CA SER A 289 6.14 -13.71 -8.55
C SER A 289 5.69 -13.02 -7.26
N LEU A 290 5.10 -11.82 -7.37
CA LEU A 290 4.55 -11.07 -6.25
C LEU A 290 3.09 -11.44 -5.91
N ARG A 291 2.46 -12.33 -6.67
CA ARG A 291 1.07 -12.76 -6.36
C ARG A 291 1.04 -13.53 -5.04
N SER A 292 0.11 -13.16 -4.16
CA SER A 292 -0.22 -13.98 -3.01
C SER A 292 -0.94 -15.25 -3.46
N SER A 293 -0.53 -16.39 -2.94
CA SER A 293 -1.16 -17.68 -3.22
C SER A 293 -2.57 -17.80 -2.64
N LEU A 294 -2.86 -17.00 -1.61
CA LEU A 294 -4.14 -17.01 -0.89
C LEU A 294 -5.13 -15.93 -1.36
N ARG A 295 -4.69 -14.96 -2.15
CA ARG A 295 -5.60 -14.00 -2.76
C ARG A 295 -6.39 -14.69 -3.86
N THR A 296 -7.72 -14.69 -3.75
CA THR A 296 -8.60 -15.47 -4.63
C THR A 296 -8.69 -14.92 -6.05
N THR A 297 -8.60 -13.59 -6.22
CA THR A 297 -8.64 -13.00 -7.56
C THR A 297 -7.40 -13.34 -8.37
N LYS A 298 -7.63 -13.68 -9.64
CA LYS A 298 -6.59 -13.92 -10.64
C LYS A 298 -6.26 -12.66 -11.44
N ALA A 299 -6.99 -11.59 -11.18
CA ALA A 299 -6.93 -10.35 -11.94
C ALA A 299 -5.97 -9.32 -11.33
N PHE A 300 -5.37 -8.51 -12.20
CA PHE A 300 -4.58 -7.34 -11.87
C PHE A 300 -4.89 -6.26 -12.90
N TYR A 301 -5.56 -5.19 -12.48
CA TYR A 301 -6.21 -4.23 -13.38
C TYR A 301 -7.15 -4.95 -14.38
N TRP A 302 -6.88 -4.85 -15.66
CA TRP A 302 -7.66 -5.44 -16.75
C TRP A 302 -7.01 -6.70 -17.35
N LEU A 303 -6.08 -7.32 -16.63
CA LEU A 303 -5.45 -8.60 -16.99
C LEU A 303 -5.83 -9.69 -15.97
N GLU A 304 -5.91 -10.93 -16.45
CA GLU A 304 -6.18 -12.10 -15.61
C GLU A 304 -5.33 -13.28 -16.07
N THR A 305 -4.74 -14.03 -15.14
CA THR A 305 -4.00 -15.28 -15.41
C THR A 305 -3.90 -16.14 -14.17
N ASP A 306 -3.74 -17.43 -14.34
CA ASP A 306 -3.36 -18.38 -13.29
C ASP A 306 -1.85 -18.42 -13.02
N GLY A 307 -1.03 -17.80 -13.89
CA GLY A 307 0.41 -17.76 -13.79
C GLY A 307 0.91 -17.23 -12.46
N LYS A 308 2.01 -17.82 -11.97
CA LYS A 308 2.65 -17.48 -10.70
C LYS A 308 4.09 -16.99 -10.88
N THR A 309 4.62 -17.08 -12.08
CA THR A 309 6.00 -16.69 -12.43
C THR A 309 6.02 -15.95 -13.75
N GLY A 310 7.07 -15.17 -13.95
CA GLY A 310 7.24 -14.38 -15.15
C GLY A 310 6.66 -12.98 -15.03
N ARG A 311 6.69 -12.26 -16.15
CA ARG A 311 6.26 -10.86 -16.22
C ARG A 311 5.35 -10.63 -17.41
N ILE A 312 4.38 -9.76 -17.24
CA ILE A 312 3.48 -9.28 -18.30
C ILE A 312 3.64 -7.77 -18.37
N GLU A 313 3.86 -7.25 -19.58
CA GLU A 313 3.71 -5.83 -19.88
C GLU A 313 2.62 -5.68 -20.93
N ALA A 314 1.63 -4.86 -20.62
CA ALA A 314 0.48 -4.66 -21.48
C ALA A 314 0.19 -3.16 -21.63
N SER A 315 0.03 -2.71 -22.86
CA SER A 315 -0.32 -1.32 -23.19
C SER A 315 -1.64 -1.24 -23.97
N LEU A 316 -2.40 -0.20 -23.70
CA LEU A 316 -3.65 0.14 -24.37
C LEU A 316 -3.50 1.50 -25.06
N ASP A 317 -3.40 1.51 -26.37
CA ASP A 317 -3.55 2.71 -27.18
C ASP A 317 -5.03 2.87 -27.59
N ARG A 318 -5.69 3.82 -26.95
CA ARG A 318 -7.11 4.10 -27.19
C ARG A 318 -7.37 4.71 -28.57
N ALA A 319 -6.42 5.47 -29.11
CA ALA A 319 -6.56 6.15 -30.40
C ALA A 319 -6.50 5.15 -31.57
N SER A 320 -5.51 4.28 -31.56
CA SER A 320 -5.37 3.21 -32.57
C SER A 320 -6.24 1.98 -32.25
N ARG A 321 -6.91 1.95 -31.11
CA ARG A 321 -7.69 0.81 -30.61
C ARG A 321 -6.85 -0.47 -30.54
N THR A 322 -5.62 -0.34 -30.07
CA THR A 322 -4.66 -1.44 -30.03
C THR A 322 -4.24 -1.76 -28.59
N ILE A 323 -4.30 -3.05 -28.25
CA ILE A 323 -3.73 -3.59 -27.02
C ILE A 323 -2.50 -4.41 -27.41
N THR A 324 -1.35 -4.06 -26.82
CA THR A 324 -0.11 -4.80 -27.05
C THR A 324 0.32 -5.47 -25.75
N LEU A 325 0.57 -6.78 -25.79
CA LEU A 325 1.12 -7.55 -24.68
C LEU A 325 2.45 -8.18 -25.07
N THR A 326 3.39 -8.10 -24.15
CA THR A 326 4.64 -8.87 -24.15
C THR A 326 4.77 -9.63 -22.85
N THR A 327 5.36 -10.82 -22.92
CA THR A 327 5.53 -11.68 -21.75
C THR A 327 6.97 -12.20 -21.67
N GLU A 328 7.44 -12.35 -20.43
CA GLU A 328 8.71 -12.98 -20.10
C GLU A 328 8.45 -14.13 -19.14
N ASN A 329 8.77 -15.36 -19.53
CA ASN A 329 8.63 -16.58 -18.71
C ASN A 329 7.19 -16.82 -18.18
N VAL A 330 6.17 -16.47 -18.96
CA VAL A 330 4.76 -16.75 -18.67
C VAL A 330 4.29 -17.86 -19.58
N THR A 331 3.81 -18.96 -19.00
CA THR A 331 3.35 -20.16 -19.71
C THR A 331 1.84 -20.32 -19.69
N GLU A 332 1.17 -19.78 -18.70
CA GLU A 332 -0.26 -19.86 -18.52
C GLU A 332 -1.01 -18.89 -19.43
N PRO A 333 -2.23 -19.24 -19.84
CA PRO A 333 -3.09 -18.34 -20.62
C PRO A 333 -3.32 -17.00 -19.91
N ILE A 334 -3.37 -15.94 -20.68
CA ILE A 334 -3.70 -14.60 -20.22
C ILE A 334 -5.07 -14.22 -20.75
N THR A 335 -5.90 -13.65 -19.93
CA THR A 335 -7.18 -13.08 -20.32
C THR A 335 -7.12 -11.56 -20.24
N ILE A 336 -7.51 -10.88 -21.31
CA ILE A 336 -7.74 -9.44 -21.34
C ILE A 336 -9.21 -9.19 -20.99
N LEU A 337 -9.45 -8.36 -19.99
CA LEU A 337 -10.76 -7.94 -19.56
C LEU A 337 -11.04 -6.52 -20.07
N LEU A 338 -12.17 -6.32 -20.76
CA LEU A 338 -12.51 -5.06 -21.41
C LEU A 338 -13.89 -4.56 -20.98
N ASN A 339 -14.04 -3.25 -20.89
CA ASN A 339 -15.33 -2.62 -20.77
C ASN A 339 -15.44 -1.34 -21.62
N LYS A 340 -16.65 -0.84 -21.79
CA LYS A 340 -16.95 0.34 -22.61
C LYS A 340 -16.31 1.64 -22.10
N LYS A 341 -15.87 1.69 -20.83
CA LYS A 341 -15.16 2.85 -20.27
C LYS A 341 -13.68 2.87 -20.68
N MET A 342 -13.11 1.69 -20.94
CA MET A 342 -11.74 1.56 -21.46
C MET A 342 -11.67 1.93 -22.93
N LEU A 343 -12.61 1.36 -23.72
CA LEU A 343 -12.63 1.43 -25.16
C LEU A 343 -14.07 1.23 -25.63
N SER A 344 -14.58 2.07 -26.54
CA SER A 344 -15.94 1.86 -27.10
C SER A 344 -16.02 0.52 -27.85
N PHE A 345 -17.23 -0.06 -27.88
CA PHE A 345 -17.48 -1.39 -28.52
C PHE A 345 -18.10 -1.29 -29.91
N ASP A 346 -18.10 -0.10 -30.52
CA ASP A 346 -18.71 0.20 -31.81
C ASP A 346 -17.84 -0.18 -33.02
N ALA A 347 -16.57 -0.49 -32.81
CA ALA A 347 -15.63 -0.90 -33.84
C ALA A 347 -14.68 -2.00 -33.35
N PRO A 348 -14.06 -2.79 -34.25
CA PRO A 348 -13.06 -3.77 -33.88
C PRO A 348 -11.85 -3.16 -33.15
N LEU A 349 -11.19 -3.96 -32.33
CA LEU A 349 -9.90 -3.64 -31.75
C LEU A 349 -8.82 -4.62 -32.22
N THR A 350 -7.58 -4.18 -32.20
CA THR A 350 -6.42 -5.00 -32.49
C THR A 350 -5.76 -5.45 -31.19
N ILE A 351 -5.48 -6.73 -31.05
CA ILE A 351 -4.63 -7.26 -29.99
C ILE A 351 -3.34 -7.76 -30.63
N VAL A 352 -2.20 -7.30 -30.12
CA VAL A 352 -0.87 -7.76 -30.50
C VAL A 352 -0.30 -8.51 -29.30
N TYR A 353 -0.10 -9.80 -29.43
CA TYR A 353 0.47 -10.64 -28.38
C TYR A 353 1.73 -11.32 -28.91
N ASN A 354 2.88 -11.04 -28.32
CA ASN A 354 4.19 -11.55 -28.77
C ASN A 354 4.38 -11.42 -30.28
N ASN A 355 4.14 -10.22 -30.84
CA ASN A 355 4.22 -9.87 -32.26
C ASN A 355 3.16 -10.50 -33.19
N GLN A 356 2.23 -11.26 -32.66
CA GLN A 356 1.11 -11.78 -33.44
C GLN A 356 -0.12 -10.89 -33.31
N LYS A 357 -0.78 -10.60 -34.44
CA LYS A 357 -1.95 -9.73 -34.53
C LYS A 357 -3.24 -10.53 -34.55
N GLN A 358 -4.21 -10.12 -33.73
CA GLN A 358 -5.58 -10.61 -33.75
C GLN A 358 -6.53 -9.41 -33.81
N ILE A 359 -7.56 -9.48 -34.70
CA ILE A 359 -8.65 -8.49 -34.71
C ILE A 359 -9.83 -9.09 -33.95
N VAL A 360 -10.38 -8.33 -33.04
CA VAL A 360 -11.47 -8.74 -32.15
C VAL A 360 -12.63 -7.75 -32.28
N GLN A 361 -13.84 -8.25 -32.58
CA GLN A 361 -15.07 -7.46 -32.49
C GLN A 361 -15.59 -7.51 -31.06
N PRO A 362 -15.64 -6.38 -30.34
CA PRO A 362 -16.14 -6.38 -28.97
C PRO A 362 -17.62 -6.75 -28.87
N THR A 363 -17.94 -7.61 -27.91
CA THR A 363 -19.33 -8.02 -27.62
C THR A 363 -19.53 -8.05 -26.10
N VAL A 364 -20.73 -7.67 -25.65
CA VAL A 364 -21.04 -7.66 -24.20
C VAL A 364 -21.46 -9.06 -23.77
N SER A 365 -20.90 -9.52 -22.66
CA SER A 365 -21.23 -10.77 -21.97
C SER A 365 -21.74 -10.49 -20.57
N ALA A 366 -23.03 -10.79 -20.32
CA ALA A 366 -23.61 -10.67 -18.98
C ALA A 366 -22.96 -11.61 -17.97
N GLU A 367 -22.45 -12.77 -18.42
CA GLU A 367 -21.72 -13.70 -17.60
C GLU A 367 -20.38 -13.09 -17.12
N THR A 368 -19.62 -12.49 -18.05
CA THR A 368 -18.37 -11.79 -17.71
C THR A 368 -18.61 -10.64 -16.74
N GLN A 369 -19.66 -9.84 -16.98
CA GLN A 369 -20.04 -8.75 -16.06
C GLN A 369 -20.31 -9.26 -14.64
N LYS A 370 -21.15 -10.29 -14.51
CA LYS A 370 -21.49 -10.89 -13.21
C LYS A 370 -20.27 -11.50 -12.53
N ARG A 371 -19.46 -12.27 -13.25
CA ARG A 371 -18.27 -12.93 -12.75
C ARG A 371 -17.25 -11.92 -12.21
N THR A 372 -16.89 -10.93 -13.03
CA THR A 372 -15.85 -9.97 -12.68
C THR A 372 -16.28 -9.04 -11.54
N LEU A 373 -17.55 -8.64 -11.48
CA LEU A 373 -18.07 -7.87 -10.34
C LEU A 373 -18.05 -8.71 -9.05
N ALA A 374 -18.45 -9.97 -9.09
CA ALA A 374 -18.44 -10.86 -7.93
C ALA A 374 -17.01 -11.12 -7.43
N ASP A 375 -16.05 -11.31 -8.35
CA ASP A 375 -14.64 -11.52 -8.01
C ASP A 375 -14.02 -10.29 -7.32
N ARG A 376 -14.31 -9.09 -7.84
CA ARG A 376 -13.63 -7.87 -7.39
C ARG A 376 -14.38 -7.10 -6.32
N GLY A 377 -15.72 -7.20 -6.25
CA GLY A 377 -16.55 -6.36 -5.38
C GLY A 377 -16.36 -4.86 -5.62
N ASP A 378 -15.99 -4.48 -6.83
CA ASP A 378 -15.65 -3.13 -7.24
C ASP A 378 -16.35 -2.83 -8.59
N PRO A 379 -17.28 -1.86 -8.63
CA PRO A 379 -18.06 -1.57 -9.85
C PRO A 379 -17.22 -1.11 -11.05
N PHE A 380 -16.01 -0.58 -10.82
CA PHE A 380 -15.09 -0.21 -11.92
C PHE A 380 -14.43 -1.45 -12.54
N TYR A 381 -14.37 -2.56 -11.82
CA TYR A 381 -13.85 -3.83 -12.30
C TYR A 381 -14.96 -4.80 -12.77
N GLN A 382 -16.16 -4.29 -13.03
CA GLN A 382 -17.15 -5.00 -13.81
C GLN A 382 -16.81 -4.85 -15.31
N PHE A 383 -16.31 -5.92 -15.92
CA PHE A 383 -15.90 -5.92 -17.31
C PHE A 383 -17.01 -6.48 -18.20
N ASP A 384 -17.15 -5.94 -19.41
CA ASP A 384 -18.19 -6.29 -20.37
C ASP A 384 -17.85 -7.52 -21.21
N MET A 385 -16.55 -7.79 -21.41
CA MET A 385 -16.07 -8.95 -22.17
C MET A 385 -14.70 -9.42 -21.72
N GLU A 386 -14.34 -10.62 -22.12
CA GLU A 386 -13.02 -11.20 -21.96
C GLU A 386 -12.46 -11.71 -23.28
N VAL A 387 -11.15 -11.59 -23.47
CA VAL A 387 -10.42 -12.19 -24.60
C VAL A 387 -9.32 -13.08 -24.05
N LYS A 388 -9.44 -14.38 -24.25
CA LYS A 388 -8.45 -15.37 -23.83
C LYS A 388 -7.34 -15.48 -24.86
N LEU A 389 -6.10 -15.25 -24.42
CA LEU A 389 -4.90 -15.41 -25.21
C LEU A 389 -4.28 -16.77 -24.87
N THR A 390 -4.16 -17.64 -25.86
CA THR A 390 -3.48 -18.92 -25.68
C THR A 390 -2.05 -18.80 -26.18
N SER A 391 -1.09 -19.38 -25.49
CA SER A 391 0.32 -19.45 -25.87
C SER A 391 0.56 -20.29 -27.16
N ASN A 392 -0.48 -20.93 -27.67
CA ASN A 392 -0.45 -21.86 -28.81
C ASN A 392 -0.71 -21.22 -30.20
N LEU A 393 -0.52 -19.93 -30.36
CA LEU A 393 -0.32 -19.42 -31.71
C LEU A 393 1.12 -19.79 -32.09
N LYS A 394 1.31 -21.03 -32.62
CA LYS A 394 2.56 -21.41 -33.31
C LYS A 394 2.86 -20.40 -34.40
N PRO A 395 4.15 -20.07 -34.62
CA PRO A 395 4.58 -19.14 -35.64
C PRO A 395 4.14 -19.58 -37.02
#